data_1358689063e7060010d5871792fddbaf
#
_entry.id   1358689063e7060010d5871792fddbaf
#
_cell.length_a   1.000
_cell.length_b   1.000
_cell.length_c   1.000
_cell.angle_alpha   90.00
_cell.angle_beta   90.00
_cell.angle_gamma   90.00
#
_symmetry.space_group_name_H-M   'P 1'
#
loop_
_entity.id
_entity.type
_entity.pdbx_description
1 polymer ?
#
loop_
_entity_poly.entity_id
_entity_poly.type
_entity_poly.pdbx_seq_one_letter_code
_entity_poly.pdbx_strand_id
1 'polypeptide(L)'
;MEIEKTAVLSAPIERVWLQILDPKIMAMCVPGMQSIDVISDKEYLASLKVKISFISASFKIRTLIETLEHPKYLKTTGTGEDAALASSLKHQSEVFLSELPNQQTEFKIHTKVEIFGRVGTFGLSAMKTKADRMWDEF
;
A
#
# COMPACT_ATOMS: atom_id res chain seq x y z
N MET A 1 8.10 11.03 -0.46
CA MET A 1 6.91 11.11 -1.33
C MET A 1 5.67 10.81 -0.53
N GLU A 2 4.68 11.66 -0.63
CA GLU A 2 3.40 11.48 0.06
C GLU A 2 2.28 11.39 -0.95
N ILE A 3 1.33 10.48 -0.70
CA ILE A 3 0.16 10.27 -1.53
C ILE A 3 -1.08 10.26 -0.63
N GLU A 4 -2.09 10.99 -1.04
CA GLU A 4 -3.38 11.00 -0.36
C GLU A 4 -4.47 10.77 -1.39
N LYS A 5 -5.31 9.77 -1.16
CA LYS A 5 -6.44 9.43 -2.04
C LYS A 5 -7.69 9.18 -1.21
N THR A 6 -8.82 9.55 -1.80
CA THR A 6 -10.14 9.37 -1.18
C THR A 6 -11.07 8.73 -2.20
N ALA A 7 -11.85 7.77 -1.76
CA ALA A 7 -12.84 7.09 -2.58
C ALA A 7 -14.11 6.80 -1.76
N VAL A 8 -15.24 6.72 -2.45
CA VAL A 8 -16.49 6.25 -1.85
C VAL A 8 -16.74 4.83 -2.32
N LEU A 9 -16.88 3.91 -1.36
CA LEU A 9 -17.12 2.51 -1.62
C LEU A 9 -18.56 2.14 -1.33
N SER A 10 -19.17 1.36 -2.23
CA SER A 10 -20.56 0.92 -2.10
C SER A 10 -20.66 -0.34 -1.23
N ALA A 11 -20.19 -0.24 0.00
CA ALA A 11 -20.23 -1.32 0.98
C ALA A 11 -20.27 -0.73 2.40
N PRO A 12 -20.89 -1.47 3.37
CA PRO A 12 -20.90 -1.04 4.77
C PRO A 12 -19.47 -1.02 5.35
N ILE A 13 -19.25 -0.15 6.33
CA ILE A 13 -17.94 0.06 6.94
C ILE A 13 -17.34 -1.24 7.52
N GLU A 14 -18.13 -2.09 8.11
CA GLU A 14 -17.66 -3.38 8.65
C GLU A 14 -17.12 -4.30 7.58
N ARG A 15 -17.77 -4.33 6.42
CA ARG A 15 -17.32 -5.13 5.28
C ARG A 15 -16.02 -4.59 4.67
N VAL A 16 -15.93 -3.28 4.53
CA VAL A 16 -14.70 -2.63 4.03
C VAL A 16 -13.54 -2.90 5.00
N TRP A 17 -13.79 -2.80 6.30
CA TRP A 17 -12.79 -3.09 7.32
C TRP A 17 -12.23 -4.51 7.20
N LEU A 18 -13.11 -5.50 7.06
CA LEU A 18 -12.67 -6.89 6.90
C LEU A 18 -11.86 -7.10 5.61
N GLN A 19 -12.24 -6.42 4.54
CA GLN A 19 -11.53 -6.54 3.26
C GLN A 19 -10.13 -5.94 3.29
N ILE A 20 -9.96 -4.77 3.90
CA ILE A 20 -8.63 -4.14 3.98
C ILE A 20 -7.68 -4.89 4.92
N LEU A 21 -8.20 -5.69 5.83
CA LEU A 21 -7.38 -6.53 6.70
C LEU A 21 -7.07 -7.90 6.11
N ASP A 22 -7.74 -8.29 5.03
CA ASP A 22 -7.50 -9.58 4.40
C ASP A 22 -6.32 -9.48 3.43
N PRO A 23 -5.17 -10.13 3.73
CA PRO A 23 -3.99 -10.03 2.88
C PRO A 23 -4.21 -10.59 1.47
N LYS A 24 -5.09 -11.59 1.32
CA LYS A 24 -5.39 -12.16 0.00
C LYS A 24 -6.15 -11.18 -0.89
N ILE A 25 -7.10 -10.45 -0.33
CA ILE A 25 -7.86 -9.41 -1.04
C ILE A 25 -6.93 -8.26 -1.39
N MET A 26 -6.11 -7.80 -0.46
CA MET A 26 -5.17 -6.71 -0.70
C MET A 26 -4.13 -7.06 -1.76
N ALA A 27 -3.66 -8.31 -1.78
CA ALA A 27 -2.75 -8.78 -2.81
C ALA A 27 -3.37 -8.72 -4.21
N MET A 28 -4.66 -8.98 -4.33
CA MET A 28 -5.37 -8.87 -5.61
C MET A 28 -5.58 -7.42 -6.06
N CYS A 29 -5.65 -6.48 -5.13
CA CYS A 29 -5.92 -5.08 -5.41
C CYS A 29 -4.65 -4.27 -5.75
N VAL A 30 -3.48 -4.68 -5.26
CA VAL A 30 -2.24 -3.94 -5.49
C VAL A 30 -1.60 -4.35 -6.81
N PRO A 31 -1.49 -3.44 -7.80
CA PRO A 31 -0.85 -3.77 -9.07
C PRO A 31 0.61 -4.20 -8.89
N GLY A 32 1.00 -5.28 -9.57
CA GLY A 32 2.37 -5.80 -9.51
C GLY A 32 2.67 -6.72 -8.34
N MET A 33 1.71 -6.98 -7.47
CA MET A 33 1.88 -7.92 -6.37
C MET A 33 2.05 -9.34 -6.91
N GLN A 34 3.20 -9.97 -6.61
CA GLN A 34 3.52 -11.33 -7.05
C GLN A 34 3.09 -12.37 -6.03
N SER A 35 3.32 -12.07 -4.75
CA SER A 35 2.98 -12.98 -3.66
C SER A 35 2.84 -12.20 -2.37
N ILE A 36 2.12 -12.78 -1.42
CA ILE A 36 2.02 -12.28 -0.06
C ILE A 36 2.03 -13.47 0.90
N ASP A 37 2.94 -13.43 1.87
CA ASP A 37 3.06 -14.44 2.92
C ASP A 37 2.68 -13.82 4.25
N VAL A 38 1.69 -14.42 4.90
CA VAL A 38 1.25 -13.98 6.23
C VAL A 38 2.18 -14.61 7.27
N ILE A 39 2.93 -13.78 7.99
CA ILE A 39 3.82 -14.21 9.06
C ILE A 39 3.04 -14.33 10.37
N SER A 40 2.18 -13.35 10.63
CA SER A 40 1.27 -13.33 11.77
C SER A 40 0.04 -12.49 11.42
N ASP A 41 -0.89 -12.35 12.35
CA ASP A 41 -2.06 -11.48 12.16
C ASP A 41 -1.71 -9.99 12.02
N LYS A 42 -0.45 -9.60 12.31
CA LYS A 42 0.04 -8.22 12.24
C LYS A 42 1.24 -8.02 11.33
N GLU A 43 1.74 -9.06 10.67
CA GLU A 43 2.95 -8.97 9.87
C GLU A 43 2.79 -9.76 8.57
N TYR A 44 3.15 -9.12 7.45
CA TYR A 44 3.16 -9.74 6.12
C TYR A 44 4.50 -9.55 5.44
N LEU A 45 4.86 -10.51 4.57
CA LEU A 45 5.97 -10.38 3.65
C LEU A 45 5.40 -10.45 2.23
N ALA A 46 5.57 -9.39 1.46
CA ALA A 46 5.06 -9.30 0.10
C ALA A 46 6.19 -9.17 -0.91
N SER A 47 5.98 -9.71 -2.11
CA SER A 47 6.85 -9.49 -3.26
C SER A 47 6.11 -8.63 -4.28
N LEU A 48 6.64 -7.46 -4.55
CA LEU A 48 6.05 -6.47 -5.44
C LEU A 48 7.00 -6.16 -6.59
N LYS A 49 6.51 -6.27 -7.83
CA LYS A 49 7.26 -5.88 -9.02
C LYS A 49 6.73 -4.56 -9.54
N VAL A 50 7.61 -3.58 -9.64
CA VAL A 50 7.28 -2.23 -10.10
C VAL A 50 8.17 -1.85 -11.26
N LYS A 51 7.57 -1.33 -12.34
CA LYS A 51 8.30 -0.77 -13.46
C LYS A 51 8.25 0.75 -13.38
N ILE A 52 9.41 1.37 -13.21
CA ILE A 52 9.56 2.82 -13.19
C ILE A 52 10.43 3.20 -14.37
N SER A 53 9.86 3.95 -15.34
CA SER A 53 10.52 4.26 -16.60
C SER A 53 10.93 2.96 -17.34
N PHE A 54 12.19 2.72 -17.62
CA PHE A 54 12.69 1.49 -18.25
C PHE A 54 13.31 0.49 -17.25
N ILE A 55 13.21 0.77 -15.96
CA ILE A 55 13.73 -0.12 -14.91
C ILE A 55 12.60 -0.90 -14.25
N SER A 56 12.81 -2.20 -14.09
CA SER A 56 11.95 -3.08 -13.30
C SER A 56 12.60 -3.34 -11.95
N ALA A 57 11.90 -2.97 -10.87
CA ALA A 57 12.32 -3.25 -9.51
C ALA A 57 11.45 -4.35 -8.90
N SER A 58 12.05 -5.26 -8.17
CA SER A 58 11.35 -6.32 -7.43
C SER A 58 11.65 -6.16 -5.95
N PHE A 59 10.69 -5.61 -5.21
CA PHE A 59 10.85 -5.38 -3.79
C PHE A 59 10.25 -6.52 -2.97
N LYS A 60 11.00 -6.96 -1.96
CA LYS A 60 10.44 -7.76 -0.87
C LYS A 60 10.14 -6.82 0.27
N ILE A 61 8.86 -6.70 0.61
CA ILE A 61 8.37 -5.71 1.56
C ILE A 61 7.80 -6.43 2.78
N ARG A 62 8.36 -6.09 3.95
CA ARG A 62 7.82 -6.53 5.23
C ARG A 62 6.94 -5.41 5.77
N THR A 63 5.67 -5.71 6.00
CA THR A 63 4.68 -4.76 6.49
C THR A 63 4.17 -5.19 7.86
N LEU A 64 4.17 -4.23 8.79
CA LEU A 64 3.65 -4.40 10.15
C LEU A 64 2.39 -3.56 10.32
N ILE A 65 1.36 -4.13 10.93
CA ILE A 65 0.21 -3.38 11.38
C ILE A 65 0.54 -2.82 12.76
N GLU A 66 0.70 -1.50 12.87
CA GLU A 66 1.04 -0.84 14.13
C GLU A 66 -0.16 -0.50 14.99
N THR A 67 -1.23 -0.01 14.36
CA THR A 67 -2.42 0.46 15.06
C THR A 67 -3.67 -0.02 14.35
N LEU A 68 -4.60 -0.57 15.12
CA LEU A 68 -5.92 -0.95 14.68
C LEU A 68 -6.96 -0.29 15.58
N GLU A 69 -7.81 0.54 15.01
CA GLU A 69 -8.97 1.12 15.68
C GLU A 69 -10.22 0.77 14.88
N HIS A 70 -10.77 -0.40 15.16
CA HIS A 70 -11.92 -0.94 14.47
C HIS A 70 -13.16 -0.05 14.63
N PRO A 71 -13.91 0.23 13.57
CA PRO A 71 -13.70 -0.08 12.15
C PRO A 71 -13.17 1.13 11.35
N LYS A 72 -12.49 2.09 11.96
CA LYS A 72 -12.26 3.43 11.43
C LYS A 72 -10.82 3.76 11.04
N TYR A 73 -9.84 3.11 11.64
CA TYR A 73 -8.46 3.52 11.48
C TYR A 73 -7.49 2.34 11.45
N LEU A 74 -6.57 2.37 10.50
CA LEU A 74 -5.51 1.39 10.36
C LEU A 74 -4.20 2.11 10.03
N LYS A 75 -3.14 1.81 10.78
CA LYS A 75 -1.80 2.30 10.49
C LYS A 75 -0.86 1.12 10.26
N THR A 76 -0.16 1.16 9.14
CA THR A 76 0.86 0.17 8.78
C THR A 76 2.19 0.84 8.50
N THR A 77 3.27 0.14 8.80
CA THR A 77 4.63 0.54 8.42
C THR A 77 5.33 -0.63 7.76
N GLY A 78 6.28 -0.33 6.91
CA GLY A 78 7.01 -1.40 6.25
C GLY A 78 8.35 -0.95 5.69
N THR A 79 9.18 -1.96 5.43
CA THR A 79 10.47 -1.80 4.77
C THR A 79 10.58 -2.81 3.65
N GLY A 80 11.24 -2.42 2.57
CA GLY A 80 11.44 -3.28 1.42
C GLY A 80 12.83 -3.14 0.83
N GLU A 81 13.28 -4.17 0.13
CA GLU A 81 14.59 -4.22 -0.49
C GLU A 81 14.52 -4.84 -1.88
N ASP A 82 15.34 -4.31 -2.79
CA ASP A 82 15.71 -4.93 -4.04
C ASP A 82 17.23 -5.02 -4.10
N ALA A 83 17.77 -6.19 -3.81
CA ALA A 83 19.21 -6.43 -3.77
C ALA A 83 19.86 -6.28 -5.16
N ALA A 84 19.16 -6.64 -6.22
CA ALA A 84 19.68 -6.57 -7.59
C ALA A 84 19.92 -5.13 -8.04
N LEU A 85 19.09 -4.18 -7.56
CA LEU A 85 19.22 -2.77 -7.89
C LEU A 85 19.80 -1.95 -6.74
N ALA A 86 20.31 -2.59 -5.69
CA ALA A 86 20.84 -1.93 -4.48
C ALA A 86 19.91 -0.83 -3.97
N SER A 87 18.62 -1.13 -3.89
CA SER A 87 17.58 -0.19 -3.52
C SER A 87 16.80 -0.67 -2.31
N SER A 88 16.31 0.27 -1.53
CA SER A 88 15.43 -0.01 -0.38
C SER A 88 14.28 1.00 -0.34
N LEU A 89 13.22 0.63 0.34
CA LEU A 89 12.10 1.54 0.57
C LEU A 89 11.61 1.44 2.02
N LYS A 90 11.01 2.52 2.47
CA LYS A 90 10.23 2.57 3.72
C LYS A 90 8.87 3.15 3.38
N HIS A 91 7.83 2.57 3.95
CA HIS A 91 6.49 3.12 3.80
C HIS A 91 5.77 3.22 5.15
N GLN A 92 4.89 4.19 5.22
CA GLN A 92 3.95 4.35 6.32
C GLN A 92 2.60 4.70 5.71
N SER A 93 1.59 3.92 6.03
CA SER A 93 0.25 4.13 5.48
C SER A 93 -0.77 4.24 6.60
N GLU A 94 -1.68 5.20 6.44
CA GLU A 94 -2.81 5.39 7.34
C GLU A 94 -4.08 5.30 6.51
N VAL A 95 -5.02 4.47 6.94
CA VAL A 95 -6.33 4.33 6.32
C VAL A 95 -7.39 4.82 7.29
N PHE A 96 -8.25 5.69 6.80
CA PHE A 96 -9.38 6.24 7.55
C PHE A 96 -10.67 5.83 6.86
N LEU A 97 -11.58 5.22 7.62
CA LEU A 97 -12.90 4.86 7.13
C LEU A 97 -13.95 5.69 7.85
N SER A 98 -14.89 6.22 7.09
CA SER A 98 -16.03 6.98 7.62
C SER A 98 -17.33 6.41 7.05
N GLU A 99 -18.29 6.17 7.92
CA GLU A 99 -19.60 5.66 7.53
C GLU A 99 -20.41 6.76 6.83
N LEU A 100 -20.97 6.44 5.66
CA LEU A 100 -21.82 7.31 4.88
C LEU A 100 -23.25 6.75 4.83
N PRO A 101 -24.28 7.57 4.48
CA PRO A 101 -25.63 7.06 4.26
C PRO A 101 -25.71 6.00 3.16
N ASN A 102 -26.79 5.20 3.17
CA ASN A 102 -27.05 4.17 2.17
C ASN A 102 -26.00 3.04 2.09
N GLN A 103 -25.45 2.67 3.25
CA GLN A 103 -24.46 1.60 3.36
C GLN A 103 -23.23 1.83 2.47
N GLN A 104 -22.78 3.06 2.43
CA GLN A 104 -21.55 3.45 1.76
C GLN A 104 -20.47 3.80 2.79
N THR A 105 -19.22 3.76 2.36
CA THR A 105 -18.07 4.08 3.21
C THR A 105 -17.13 5.01 2.46
N GLU A 106 -16.70 6.09 3.12
CA GLU A 106 -15.60 6.89 2.63
C GLU A 106 -14.28 6.22 3.03
N PHE A 107 -13.46 5.95 2.04
CA PHE A 107 -12.12 5.39 2.20
C PHE A 107 -11.11 6.50 1.90
N LYS A 108 -10.27 6.82 2.89
CA LYS A 108 -9.18 7.77 2.72
C LYS A 108 -7.88 7.10 3.12
N ILE A 109 -6.88 7.19 2.25
CA ILE A 109 -5.54 6.68 2.53
C ILE A 109 -4.51 7.79 2.41
N HIS A 110 -3.59 7.82 3.36
CA HIS A 110 -2.41 8.68 3.35
C HIS A 110 -1.17 7.81 3.46
N THR A 111 -0.33 7.82 2.44
CA THR A 111 0.87 7.00 2.38
C THR A 111 2.09 7.87 2.21
N LYS A 112 3.11 7.61 3.03
CA LYS A 112 4.46 8.17 2.88
C LYS A 112 5.37 7.05 2.42
N VAL A 113 6.09 7.29 1.34
CA VAL A 113 7.05 6.33 0.79
C VAL A 113 8.38 7.04 0.59
N GLU A 114 9.45 6.43 1.08
CA GLU A 114 10.83 6.86 0.84
C GLU A 114 11.56 5.73 0.14
N ILE A 115 12.17 6.04 -1.00
CA ILE A 115 12.93 5.09 -1.80
C ILE A 115 14.37 5.55 -1.84
N PHE A 116 15.28 4.64 -1.47
CA PHE A 116 16.72 4.88 -1.39
C PHE A 116 17.45 4.02 -2.41
N GLY A 117 18.67 4.44 -2.74
CA GLY A 117 19.53 3.70 -3.63
C GLY A 117 19.24 3.99 -5.09
N ARG A 118 19.50 3.01 -5.94
CA ARG A 118 19.49 3.19 -7.40
C ARG A 118 18.14 3.57 -7.98
N VAL A 119 17.06 2.96 -7.49
CA VAL A 119 15.70 3.29 -7.93
C VAL A 119 15.32 4.70 -7.51
N GLY A 120 15.75 5.14 -6.33
CA GLY A 120 15.50 6.49 -5.82
C GLY A 120 16.13 7.62 -6.65
N THR A 121 17.12 7.31 -7.49
CA THR A 121 17.78 8.31 -8.32
C THR A 121 16.98 8.75 -9.55
N PHE A 122 15.86 8.07 -9.85
CA PHE A 122 15.01 8.40 -11.01
C PHE A 122 14.21 9.69 -10.87
N GLY A 123 14.27 10.30 -9.71
CA GLY A 123 13.57 11.55 -9.46
C GLY A 123 12.18 11.36 -8.90
N LEU A 124 11.81 12.31 -8.08
CA LEU A 124 10.56 12.28 -7.32
C LEU A 124 9.31 12.29 -8.21
N SER A 125 9.34 13.06 -9.31
CA SER A 125 8.17 13.20 -10.18
C SER A 125 7.82 11.90 -10.91
N ALA A 126 8.82 11.15 -11.39
CA ALA A 126 8.60 9.86 -12.05
C ALA A 126 8.03 8.82 -11.08
N MET A 127 8.54 8.77 -9.86
CA MET A 127 8.04 7.87 -8.81
C MET A 127 6.61 8.23 -8.41
N LYS A 128 6.31 9.51 -8.27
CA LYS A 128 4.97 9.99 -7.92
C LYS A 128 3.95 9.65 -9.00
N THR A 129 4.30 9.84 -10.27
CA THR A 129 3.42 9.48 -11.39
C THR A 129 3.09 7.99 -11.39
N LYS A 130 4.07 7.13 -11.15
CA LYS A 130 3.86 5.69 -11.05
C LYS A 130 2.97 5.33 -9.87
N ALA A 131 3.22 5.93 -8.71
CA ALA A 131 2.42 5.70 -7.51
C ALA A 131 0.97 6.13 -7.70
N ASP A 132 0.72 7.29 -8.32
CA ASP A 132 -0.63 7.74 -8.63
C ASP A 132 -1.38 6.76 -9.54
N ARG A 133 -0.72 6.21 -10.56
CA ARG A 133 -1.30 5.18 -11.41
C ARG A 133 -1.66 3.91 -10.64
N MET A 134 -0.79 3.45 -9.76
CA MET A 134 -1.04 2.28 -8.94
C MET A 134 -2.26 2.48 -8.04
N TRP A 135 -2.42 3.67 -7.47
CA TRP A 135 -3.58 3.98 -6.65
C TRP A 135 -4.86 4.09 -7.46
N ASP A 136 -4.81 4.60 -8.67
CA ASP A 136 -5.97 4.66 -9.55
C ASP A 136 -6.44 3.25 -9.96
N GLU A 137 -5.51 2.31 -10.14
CA GLU A 137 -5.83 0.91 -10.42
C GLU A 137 -6.31 0.13 -9.18
N PHE A 138 -5.86 0.57 -8.00
CA PHE A 138 -6.23 -0.06 -6.73
C PHE A 138 -7.73 0.10 -6.45
#